data_4fb204e56d1ed7e02ffb7f18e7ac701d
#
_entry.id   4fb204e56d1ed7e02ffb7f18e7ac701d
#
_cell.length_a   1.000
_cell.length_b   1.000
_cell.length_c   1.000
_cell.angle_alpha   90.00
_cell.angle_beta   90.00
_cell.angle_gamma   90.00
#
_symmetry.space_group_name_H-M   'P 1'
#
loop_
_entity.id
_entity.type
_entity.pdbx_description
1 polymer ?
#
loop_
_entity_poly.entity_id
_entity_poly.type
_entity_poly.pdbx_seq_one_letter_code
_entity_poly.pdbx_strand_id
1 'polypeptide(L)'
;MCSFTITNKDTLLKDTNYLSQKRGPDSTSVKKINGISFLHNLLHLTGDKVHQPVIEDDVVCVLNGEIYNYQLFGEFDSDVQCIIPLYKKYGFEFAKELDGEFSICIVDFKKSRLMLFNDTFATKPLWFAGQENDWGVASYESSLKLAGFELPQKIAGNHAWMFDLQNLDIIGEYTIKEFDLNQHKDNYEDWIEAFEISIQKRVSNTNKGIFLGLSAGYDSGAITCELLNQGVDFKAYTIMSNENEDTVEQRHSMLENGEMIYLGVNEYYEVSGYLENDCEDFFYKDRYKNYDIKEDKASMGLGAICGRANQNNERIYLSGQGADEIISDYGFNGNKIYNHSSFGGLFPKDLNDIFPWHSFYDGTQIQYLNKEEYVAGAYGIETRYPFLDTQLVQEFLWLSSDLKNKKYKAPIAEYLEKYNFPFEEGKKTGFQAGSNLV
;
A
#
# COMPACT_ATOMS: atom_id res chain seq x y z
N MET A 1 10.07 -2.84 1.14
CA MET A 1 9.61 -1.48 1.57
C MET A 1 10.81 -0.73 2.11
N CYS A 2 11.02 0.47 1.66
CA CYS A 2 12.12 1.32 2.12
C CYS A 2 11.56 2.48 2.95
N SER A 3 12.40 3.37 3.37
CA SER A 3 12.04 4.71 3.81
C SER A 3 13.16 5.68 3.53
N PHE A 4 12.83 6.95 3.41
CA PHE A 4 13.81 7.99 3.19
C PHE A 4 13.43 9.28 3.91
N THR A 5 14.45 10.11 4.16
CA THR A 5 14.32 11.49 4.58
C THR A 5 15.32 12.34 3.81
N ILE A 6 14.85 13.38 3.17
CA ILE A 6 15.64 14.31 2.34
C ILE A 6 15.37 15.71 2.84
N THR A 7 16.41 16.53 3.05
CA THR A 7 16.23 17.93 3.43
C THR A 7 17.46 18.77 3.10
N ASN A 8 17.23 20.05 2.80
CA ASN A 8 18.30 21.06 2.72
C ASN A 8 18.60 21.72 4.08
N LYS A 9 17.75 21.45 5.10
CA LYS A 9 17.95 21.98 6.44
C LYS A 9 19.16 21.33 7.11
N ASP A 10 19.96 22.10 7.82
CA ASP A 10 21.10 21.57 8.56
C ASP A 10 20.63 20.88 9.84
N THR A 11 20.41 19.57 9.77
CA THR A 11 19.95 18.73 10.86
C THR A 11 20.67 17.38 10.84
N LEU A 12 20.75 16.75 12.02
CA LEU A 12 21.30 15.41 12.14
C LEU A 12 20.23 14.38 11.74
N LEU A 13 20.18 13.98 10.48
CA LEU A 13 19.19 13.03 9.98
C LEU A 13 19.13 11.70 10.75
N LYS A 14 20.22 11.31 11.43
CA LYS A 14 20.21 10.10 12.27
C LYS A 14 19.22 10.21 13.43
N ASP A 15 19.01 11.40 13.97
CA ASP A 15 18.12 11.65 15.10
C ASP A 15 16.64 11.62 14.67
N THR A 16 16.37 11.76 13.35
CA THR A 16 15.03 11.71 12.77
C THR A 16 14.63 10.31 12.31
N ASN A 17 15.51 9.30 12.46
CA ASN A 17 15.41 8.01 11.78
C ASN A 17 14.84 6.87 12.65
N TYR A 18 14.49 7.12 13.91
CA TYR A 18 14.15 6.04 14.84
C TYR A 18 13.02 5.13 14.34
N LEU A 19 11.89 5.69 13.93
CA LEU A 19 10.76 4.92 13.41
C LEU A 19 10.98 4.48 11.96
N SER A 20 11.45 5.39 11.11
CA SER A 20 11.61 5.12 9.69
C SER A 20 12.67 4.06 9.37
N GLN A 21 13.70 3.89 10.23
CA GLN A 21 14.72 2.85 10.07
C GLN A 21 14.13 1.44 10.12
N LYS A 22 13.03 1.24 10.87
CA LYS A 22 12.39 -0.08 11.01
C LYS A 22 11.79 -0.58 9.70
N ARG A 23 11.35 0.34 8.81
CA ARG A 23 10.85 -0.01 7.47
C ARG A 23 11.91 -0.62 6.57
N GLY A 24 13.17 -0.18 6.72
CA GLY A 24 14.29 -0.65 5.92
C GLY A 24 15.46 -1.11 6.77
N PRO A 25 15.35 -2.27 7.44
CA PRO A 25 16.33 -2.70 8.43
C PRO A 25 17.63 -3.24 7.83
N ASP A 26 17.70 -3.51 6.52
CA ASP A 26 18.86 -4.19 5.91
C ASP A 26 20.08 -3.28 5.74
N SER A 27 19.87 -1.98 5.55
CA SER A 27 20.94 -0.99 5.61
C SER A 27 20.43 0.44 5.63
N THR A 28 21.17 1.34 6.29
CA THR A 28 20.94 2.79 6.26
C THR A 28 22.09 3.48 5.55
N SER A 29 21.77 4.35 4.59
CA SER A 29 22.75 5.21 3.91
C SER A 29 22.43 6.69 4.15
N VAL A 30 23.48 7.50 4.31
CA VAL A 30 23.37 8.96 4.43
C VAL A 30 24.38 9.60 3.48
N LYS A 31 23.90 10.47 2.59
CA LYS A 31 24.76 11.25 1.68
C LYS A 31 24.37 12.73 1.71
N LYS A 32 25.35 13.63 1.66
CA LYS A 32 25.12 15.07 1.49
C LYS A 32 25.62 15.46 0.12
N ILE A 33 24.73 16.01 -0.73
CA ILE A 33 25.01 16.36 -2.13
C ILE A 33 24.50 17.79 -2.35
N ASN A 34 25.40 18.68 -2.75
CA ASN A 34 25.08 20.09 -3.02
C ASN A 34 24.25 20.79 -1.93
N GLY A 35 24.59 20.50 -0.66
CA GLY A 35 23.90 21.08 0.50
C GLY A 35 22.65 20.30 0.97
N ILE A 36 22.11 19.38 0.16
CA ILE A 36 20.95 18.56 0.49
C ILE A 36 21.43 17.24 1.10
N SER A 37 20.83 16.86 2.21
CA SER A 37 21.08 15.61 2.91
C SER A 37 20.03 14.56 2.52
N PHE A 38 20.50 13.35 2.15
CA PHE A 38 19.69 12.20 1.77
C PHE A 38 19.95 11.08 2.76
N LEU A 39 18.94 10.64 3.48
CA LEU A 39 18.94 9.42 4.28
C LEU A 39 18.00 8.42 3.62
N HIS A 40 18.45 7.18 3.46
CA HIS A 40 17.63 6.09 2.94
C HIS A 40 17.87 4.82 3.77
N ASN A 41 16.77 4.15 4.13
CA ASN A 41 16.76 2.85 4.78
C ASN A 41 16.24 1.81 3.79
N LEU A 42 17.02 0.77 3.57
CA LEU A 42 16.75 -0.28 2.58
C LEU A 42 16.13 -1.51 3.23
N LEU A 43 15.02 -1.99 2.69
CA LEU A 43 14.54 -3.36 2.80
C LEU A 43 14.73 -4.01 1.42
N HIS A 44 15.64 -4.97 1.32
CA HIS A 44 15.98 -5.62 0.07
C HIS A 44 15.09 -6.85 -0.16
N LEU A 45 14.19 -6.76 -1.12
CA LEU A 45 13.20 -7.80 -1.44
C LEU A 45 13.28 -8.31 -2.86
N THR A 46 13.66 -7.45 -3.82
CA THR A 46 13.60 -7.72 -5.26
C THR A 46 14.92 -7.36 -5.93
N GLY A 47 15.37 -8.17 -6.88
CA GLY A 47 16.62 -7.93 -7.63
C GLY A 47 17.87 -7.98 -6.77
N ASP A 48 18.92 -7.28 -7.20
CA ASP A 48 20.17 -7.15 -6.47
C ASP A 48 20.12 -6.00 -5.45
N LYS A 49 21.03 -6.05 -4.47
CA LYS A 49 21.09 -5.03 -3.43
C LYS A 49 21.66 -3.71 -3.96
N VAL A 50 20.80 -2.75 -4.30
CA VAL A 50 21.19 -1.41 -4.73
C VAL A 50 20.99 -0.40 -3.61
N HIS A 51 22.05 0.33 -3.25
CA HIS A 51 22.00 1.38 -2.25
C HIS A 51 21.49 2.69 -2.85
N GLN A 52 20.58 3.35 -2.13
CA GLN A 52 20.05 4.66 -2.50
C GLN A 52 20.63 5.77 -1.61
N PRO A 53 20.65 7.05 -2.07
CA PRO A 53 20.12 7.51 -3.35
C PRO A 53 20.91 7.02 -4.54
N VAL A 54 20.21 6.76 -5.67
CA VAL A 54 20.83 6.55 -6.98
C VAL A 54 21.20 7.92 -7.58
N ILE A 55 22.40 8.01 -8.15
CA ILE A 55 22.94 9.26 -8.68
C ILE A 55 23.44 9.00 -10.10
N GLU A 56 22.99 9.81 -11.02
CA GLU A 56 23.48 9.82 -12.40
C GLU A 56 23.57 11.25 -12.91
N ASP A 57 24.77 11.71 -13.24
CA ASP A 57 25.10 13.11 -13.55
C ASP A 57 24.65 14.06 -12.40
N ASP A 58 23.82 15.05 -12.73
CA ASP A 58 23.26 16.03 -11.79
C ASP A 58 21.89 15.63 -11.23
N VAL A 59 21.45 14.37 -11.44
CA VAL A 59 20.16 13.86 -11.00
C VAL A 59 20.33 12.85 -9.87
N VAL A 60 19.56 13.06 -8.81
CA VAL A 60 19.52 12.16 -7.63
C VAL A 60 18.11 11.66 -7.43
N CYS A 61 17.96 10.35 -7.25
CA CYS A 61 16.67 9.69 -7.08
C CYS A 61 16.65 8.83 -5.83
N VAL A 62 15.49 8.80 -5.15
CA VAL A 62 15.14 7.81 -4.13
C VAL A 62 13.75 7.25 -4.39
N LEU A 63 13.58 5.98 -4.06
CA LEU A 63 12.35 5.19 -4.17
C LEU A 63 12.02 4.55 -2.82
N ASN A 64 10.76 4.62 -2.43
CA ASN A 64 10.16 3.72 -1.45
C ASN A 64 9.03 2.97 -2.15
N GLY A 65 9.15 1.67 -2.32
CA GLY A 65 8.18 0.81 -3.01
C GLY A 65 8.82 -0.12 -4.02
N GLU A 66 8.00 -0.58 -4.97
CA GLU A 66 8.36 -1.52 -6.03
C GLU A 66 7.82 -1.05 -7.38
N ILE A 67 8.64 -1.15 -8.43
CA ILE A 67 8.22 -0.92 -9.82
C ILE A 67 8.20 -2.26 -10.53
N TYR A 68 7.02 -2.82 -10.74
CA TYR A 68 6.84 -4.18 -11.24
C TYR A 68 7.24 -4.36 -12.71
N ASN A 69 7.14 -3.32 -13.52
CA ASN A 69 7.44 -3.37 -14.94
C ASN A 69 8.85 -2.85 -15.32
N TYR A 70 9.76 -2.69 -14.37
CA TYR A 70 11.08 -2.08 -14.61
C TYR A 70 11.90 -2.81 -15.70
N GLN A 71 11.74 -4.11 -15.80
CA GLN A 71 12.45 -4.94 -16.79
C GLN A 71 12.04 -4.64 -18.24
N LEU A 72 10.86 -4.01 -18.47
CA LEU A 72 10.46 -3.58 -19.82
C LEU A 72 11.28 -2.38 -20.34
N PHE A 73 11.98 -1.69 -19.47
CA PHE A 73 12.72 -0.47 -19.80
C PHE A 73 14.21 -0.70 -20.04
N GLY A 74 14.72 -1.87 -19.70
CA GLY A 74 16.13 -2.23 -19.87
C GLY A 74 16.60 -3.32 -18.91
N GLU A 75 17.90 -3.58 -18.96
CA GLU A 75 18.56 -4.48 -18.01
C GLU A 75 19.01 -3.68 -16.79
N PHE A 76 18.40 -3.95 -15.65
CA PHE A 76 18.68 -3.29 -14.37
C PHE A 76 18.81 -4.34 -13.27
N ASP A 77 19.75 -4.14 -12.36
CA ASP A 77 19.94 -5.01 -11.19
C ASP A 77 18.79 -4.85 -10.17
N SER A 78 18.17 -3.65 -10.12
CA SER A 78 17.04 -3.32 -9.26
C SER A 78 16.14 -2.27 -9.93
N ASP A 79 14.88 -2.28 -9.57
CA ASP A 79 13.83 -1.42 -10.10
C ASP A 79 14.12 0.09 -9.98
N VAL A 80 14.74 0.54 -8.88
CA VAL A 80 15.09 1.95 -8.70
C VAL A 80 16.01 2.49 -9.81
N GLN A 81 16.80 1.64 -10.44
CA GLN A 81 17.75 2.05 -11.48
C GLN A 81 17.07 2.46 -12.80
N CYS A 82 15.83 2.04 -13.05
CA CYS A 82 15.09 2.45 -14.26
C CYS A 82 14.62 3.91 -14.20
N ILE A 83 14.52 4.52 -13.02
CA ILE A 83 13.85 5.82 -12.82
C ILE A 83 14.58 6.95 -13.51
N ILE A 84 15.90 7.10 -13.31
CA ILE A 84 16.67 8.21 -13.92
C ILE A 84 16.71 8.10 -15.45
N PRO A 85 16.97 6.93 -16.06
CA PRO A 85 16.84 6.74 -17.50
C PRO A 85 15.46 7.11 -18.06
N LEU A 86 14.37 6.71 -17.37
CA LEU A 86 13.02 7.07 -17.78
C LEU A 86 12.76 8.58 -17.66
N TYR A 87 13.20 9.21 -16.57
CA TYR A 87 13.12 10.66 -16.41
C TYR A 87 13.90 11.39 -17.52
N LYS A 88 15.10 10.92 -17.89
CA LYS A 88 15.88 11.49 -19.00
C LYS A 88 15.17 11.34 -20.35
N LYS A 89 14.46 10.22 -20.56
CA LYS A 89 13.75 9.91 -21.81
C LYS A 89 12.42 10.64 -21.96
N TYR A 90 11.56 10.60 -20.90
CA TYR A 90 10.19 11.08 -20.95
C TYR A 90 9.98 12.42 -20.20
N GLY A 91 11.01 12.93 -19.53
CA GLY A 91 10.90 14.14 -18.72
C GLY A 91 10.06 13.94 -17.46
N PHE A 92 9.37 15.00 -17.03
CA PHE A 92 8.59 15.02 -15.79
C PHE A 92 7.44 13.97 -15.81
N GLU A 93 6.90 13.62 -16.97
CA GLU A 93 5.75 12.71 -17.10
C GLU A 93 6.12 11.21 -17.09
N PHE A 94 7.39 10.86 -16.85
CA PHE A 94 7.86 9.47 -16.89
C PHE A 94 7.08 8.50 -16.00
N ALA A 95 6.50 8.99 -14.88
CA ALA A 95 5.79 8.12 -13.95
C ALA A 95 4.48 7.54 -14.52
N LYS A 96 3.97 8.08 -15.65
CA LYS A 96 2.85 7.49 -16.40
C LYS A 96 3.18 6.12 -17.00
N GLU A 97 4.47 5.84 -17.21
CA GLU A 97 4.96 4.56 -17.77
C GLU A 97 5.14 3.49 -16.70
N LEU A 98 5.10 3.87 -15.41
CA LEU A 98 5.37 2.96 -14.31
C LEU A 98 4.14 2.15 -13.92
N ASP A 99 4.33 0.85 -13.75
CA ASP A 99 3.41 -0.04 -13.06
C ASP A 99 4.05 -0.45 -11.73
N GLY A 100 3.48 -0.02 -10.62
CA GLY A 100 4.10 -0.25 -9.32
C GLY A 100 3.34 0.38 -8.15
N GLU A 101 3.89 0.16 -6.98
CA GLU A 101 3.48 0.73 -5.71
C GLU A 101 4.64 1.57 -5.17
N PHE A 102 4.55 2.90 -5.29
CA PHE A 102 5.75 3.71 -5.08
C PHE A 102 5.50 5.11 -4.54
N SER A 103 6.49 5.61 -3.81
CA SER A 103 6.75 7.05 -3.64
C SER A 103 8.18 7.36 -4.08
N ILE A 104 8.32 8.36 -4.96
CA ILE A 104 9.60 8.73 -5.59
C ILE A 104 9.90 10.20 -5.32
N CYS A 105 11.16 10.49 -5.00
CA CYS A 105 11.69 11.85 -4.98
C CYS A 105 12.90 11.94 -5.93
N ILE A 106 12.86 12.93 -6.83
CA ILE A 106 13.97 13.26 -7.72
C ILE A 106 14.42 14.70 -7.47
N VAL A 107 15.73 14.91 -7.34
CA VAL A 107 16.37 16.21 -7.34
C VAL A 107 17.24 16.33 -8.59
N ASP A 108 16.89 17.26 -9.49
CA ASP A 108 17.69 17.62 -10.66
C ASP A 108 18.40 18.95 -10.40
N PHE A 109 19.68 18.88 -10.03
CA PHE A 109 20.48 20.05 -9.69
C PHE A 109 20.74 20.96 -10.88
N LYS A 110 20.88 20.39 -12.08
CA LYS A 110 21.12 21.15 -13.30
C LYS A 110 19.93 22.03 -13.68
N LYS A 111 18.71 21.50 -13.48
CA LYS A 111 17.46 22.21 -13.77
C LYS A 111 16.90 22.97 -12.57
N SER A 112 17.54 22.84 -11.38
CA SER A 112 17.05 23.39 -10.11
C SER A 112 15.63 22.92 -9.78
N ARG A 113 15.39 21.60 -9.75
CA ARG A 113 14.05 21.02 -9.59
C ARG A 113 14.00 19.97 -8.50
N LEU A 114 12.95 20.03 -7.69
CA LEU A 114 12.52 18.96 -6.79
C LEU A 114 11.23 18.36 -7.36
N MET A 115 11.18 17.06 -7.54
CA MET A 115 10.01 16.36 -8.09
C MET A 115 9.58 15.24 -7.17
N LEU A 116 8.28 15.18 -6.88
CA LEU A 116 7.64 14.21 -6.01
C LEU A 116 6.58 13.45 -6.80
N PHE A 117 6.56 12.12 -6.67
CA PHE A 117 5.60 11.26 -7.34
C PHE A 117 5.06 10.27 -6.34
N ASN A 118 3.74 10.10 -6.32
CA ASN A 118 3.07 9.11 -5.52
C ASN A 118 2.16 8.26 -6.42
N ASP A 119 2.21 6.94 -6.27
CA ASP A 119 1.39 6.04 -7.11
C ASP A 119 -0.10 6.39 -7.06
N THR A 120 -0.89 5.75 -7.91
CA THR A 120 -2.31 6.06 -8.10
C THR A 120 -3.12 6.09 -6.80
N PHE A 121 -2.79 5.25 -5.83
CA PHE A 121 -3.56 5.12 -4.59
C PHE A 121 -2.79 5.58 -3.34
N ALA A 122 -1.59 6.17 -3.51
CA ALA A 122 -0.67 6.51 -2.40
C ALA A 122 -0.39 5.31 -1.48
N THR A 123 -0.13 4.16 -2.08
CA THR A 123 0.15 2.93 -1.33
C THR A 123 1.40 3.04 -0.48
N LYS A 124 2.35 3.88 -0.88
CA LYS A 124 3.55 4.19 -0.09
C LYS A 124 3.49 5.62 0.44
N PRO A 125 3.67 5.81 1.77
CA PRO A 125 3.53 7.14 2.37
C PRO A 125 4.62 8.09 1.89
N LEU A 126 4.21 9.34 1.61
CA LEU A 126 5.09 10.44 1.19
C LEU A 126 4.62 11.73 1.83
N TRP A 127 5.54 12.42 2.51
CA TRP A 127 5.31 13.68 3.20
C TRP A 127 6.26 14.75 2.70
N PHE A 128 5.79 15.98 2.62
CA PHE A 128 6.54 17.17 2.24
C PHE A 128 6.34 18.28 3.26
N ALA A 129 7.37 19.04 3.53
CA ALA A 129 7.31 20.27 4.30
C ALA A 129 8.20 21.33 3.66
N GLY A 130 7.68 22.57 3.57
CA GLY A 130 8.42 23.76 3.16
C GLY A 130 8.22 24.85 4.20
N GLN A 131 9.30 25.50 4.64
CA GLN A 131 9.27 26.59 5.62
C GLN A 131 10.40 27.57 5.29
N GLU A 132 10.02 28.79 4.86
CA GLU A 132 10.97 29.79 4.38
C GLU A 132 11.85 29.27 3.21
N ASN A 133 13.14 29.08 3.45
CA ASN A 133 14.08 28.52 2.47
C ASN A 133 14.41 27.05 2.72
N ASP A 134 13.88 26.47 3.82
CA ASP A 134 14.08 25.09 4.18
C ASP A 134 12.95 24.21 3.65
N TRP A 135 13.30 22.99 3.26
CA TRP A 135 12.34 22.00 2.85
C TRP A 135 12.76 20.59 3.26
N GLY A 136 11.78 19.70 3.33
CA GLY A 136 12.01 18.29 3.62
C GLY A 136 10.98 17.40 2.94
N VAL A 137 11.41 16.20 2.58
CA VAL A 137 10.60 15.12 2.03
C VAL A 137 10.90 13.85 2.82
N ALA A 138 9.89 13.12 3.26
CA ALA A 138 10.12 11.89 4.00
C ALA A 138 8.98 10.87 3.80
N SER A 139 9.29 9.60 4.07
CA SER A 139 8.29 8.55 4.14
C SER A 139 7.37 8.69 5.36
N TYR A 140 7.86 9.25 6.46
CA TYR A 140 7.11 9.44 7.70
C TYR A 140 7.03 10.91 8.12
N GLU A 141 5.85 11.30 8.63
CA GLU A 141 5.62 12.64 9.16
C GLU A 141 6.55 12.97 10.34
N SER A 142 6.72 12.00 11.24
CA SER A 142 7.59 12.13 12.42
C SER A 142 9.02 12.49 12.06
N SER A 143 9.56 11.97 10.96
CA SER A 143 10.91 12.30 10.49
C SER A 143 11.05 13.78 10.15
N LEU A 144 10.05 14.41 9.54
CA LEU A 144 10.04 15.84 9.23
C LEU A 144 9.83 16.68 10.48
N LYS A 145 8.94 16.26 11.39
CA LYS A 145 8.73 16.95 12.69
C LYS A 145 10.00 16.95 13.51
N LEU A 146 10.71 15.83 13.61
CA LEU A 146 11.99 15.72 14.29
C LEU A 146 13.10 16.54 13.59
N ALA A 147 13.01 16.74 12.27
CA ALA A 147 13.89 17.65 11.55
C ALA A 147 13.55 19.12 11.78
N GLY A 148 12.51 19.43 12.54
CA GLY A 148 12.09 20.78 12.93
C GLY A 148 11.17 21.46 11.92
N PHE A 149 10.37 20.70 11.16
CA PHE A 149 9.26 21.22 10.34
C PHE A 149 7.95 21.13 11.14
N GLU A 150 7.21 22.23 11.22
CA GLU A 150 6.00 22.31 12.08
C GLU A 150 4.78 21.63 11.45
N LEU A 151 4.59 21.76 10.12
CA LEU A 151 3.38 21.37 9.41
C LEU A 151 3.67 20.53 8.16
N PRO A 152 4.22 19.31 8.30
CA PRO A 152 4.36 18.42 7.16
C PRO A 152 3.00 18.11 6.53
N GLN A 153 2.96 18.06 5.19
CA GLN A 153 1.78 17.75 4.40
C GLN A 153 1.93 16.41 3.73
N LYS A 154 0.91 15.55 3.82
CA LYS A 154 0.90 14.30 3.07
C LYS A 154 0.68 14.57 1.60
N ILE A 155 1.48 13.94 0.75
CA ILE A 155 1.30 13.99 -0.71
C ILE A 155 0.18 13.02 -1.10
N ALA A 156 -0.81 13.54 -1.82
CA ALA A 156 -1.93 12.75 -2.32
C ALA A 156 -1.48 11.70 -3.35
N GLY A 157 -2.27 10.63 -3.48
CA GLY A 157 -2.09 9.64 -4.55
C GLY A 157 -2.46 10.20 -5.91
N ASN A 158 -2.00 9.53 -6.95
CA ASN A 158 -2.26 9.88 -8.35
C ASN A 158 -1.70 11.24 -8.79
N HIS A 159 -0.72 11.76 -8.07
CA HIS A 159 -0.16 13.09 -8.32
C HIS A 159 1.35 13.09 -8.45
N ALA A 160 1.83 13.90 -9.41
CA ALA A 160 3.20 14.29 -9.55
C ALA A 160 3.32 15.80 -9.37
N TRP A 161 4.29 16.22 -8.56
CA TRP A 161 4.55 17.62 -8.25
C TRP A 161 5.98 17.99 -8.62
N MET A 162 6.16 19.15 -9.23
CA MET A 162 7.48 19.71 -9.53
C MET A 162 7.61 21.10 -8.92
N PHE A 163 8.63 21.26 -8.09
CA PHE A 163 8.96 22.52 -7.41
C PHE A 163 10.26 23.11 -7.97
N ASP A 164 10.36 24.41 -7.99
CA ASP A 164 11.63 25.13 -8.14
C ASP A 164 12.41 25.03 -6.82
N LEU A 165 13.67 24.57 -6.86
CA LEU A 165 14.49 24.41 -5.65
C LEU A 165 14.90 25.72 -4.98
N GLN A 166 14.76 26.88 -5.64
CA GLN A 166 15.19 28.17 -5.10
C GLN A 166 14.13 28.83 -4.22
N ASN A 167 12.85 28.67 -4.57
CA ASN A 167 11.74 29.36 -3.92
C ASN A 167 10.58 28.45 -3.53
N LEU A 168 10.67 27.14 -3.87
CA LEU A 168 9.64 26.12 -3.64
C LEU A 168 8.29 26.38 -4.32
N ASP A 169 8.27 27.24 -5.34
CA ASP A 169 7.07 27.42 -6.16
C ASP A 169 6.75 26.14 -6.92
N ILE A 170 5.48 25.78 -6.98
CA ILE A 170 5.00 24.68 -7.82
C ILE A 170 5.06 25.16 -9.28
N ILE A 171 5.91 24.51 -10.08
CA ILE A 171 6.14 24.84 -11.49
C ILE A 171 5.62 23.76 -12.45
N GLY A 172 5.04 22.72 -11.93
CA GLY A 172 4.39 21.66 -12.70
C GLY A 172 3.66 20.67 -11.81
N GLU A 173 2.55 20.18 -12.33
CA GLU A 173 1.77 19.10 -11.72
C GLU A 173 1.06 18.29 -12.81
N TYR A 174 0.80 17.00 -12.56
CA TYR A 174 -0.05 16.18 -13.41
C TYR A 174 -0.61 14.97 -12.67
N THR A 175 -1.68 14.40 -13.22
CA THR A 175 -2.29 13.15 -12.78
C THR A 175 -1.58 11.97 -13.43
N ILE A 176 -1.08 11.01 -12.64
CA ILE A 176 -0.29 9.86 -13.13
C ILE A 176 -1.17 8.92 -13.95
N LYS A 177 -2.36 8.58 -13.46
CA LYS A 177 -3.29 7.65 -14.11
C LYS A 177 -4.67 8.27 -14.29
N GLU A 178 -5.17 8.26 -15.50
CA GLU A 178 -6.57 8.54 -15.83
C GLU A 178 -7.29 7.23 -16.12
N PHE A 179 -8.50 7.07 -15.55
CA PHE A 179 -9.34 5.90 -15.76
C PHE A 179 -10.43 6.18 -16.80
N ASP A 180 -10.66 5.21 -17.69
CA ASP A 180 -11.79 5.22 -18.60
C ASP A 180 -13.05 4.67 -17.87
N LEU A 181 -14.12 5.46 -17.85
CA LEU A 181 -15.36 5.16 -17.14
C LEU A 181 -16.43 4.51 -18.03
N ASN A 182 -16.10 4.15 -19.28
CA ASN A 182 -17.03 3.56 -20.22
C ASN A 182 -17.33 2.09 -19.92
N GLN A 183 -18.46 1.81 -19.29
CA GLN A 183 -18.92 0.47 -18.91
C GLN A 183 -19.37 -0.35 -20.13
N HIS A 184 -18.50 -1.18 -20.69
CA HIS A 184 -18.76 -1.91 -21.93
C HIS A 184 -18.55 -3.42 -21.86
N LYS A 185 -18.02 -3.94 -20.73
CA LYS A 185 -17.76 -5.38 -20.57
C LYS A 185 -18.96 -6.10 -19.97
N ASP A 186 -19.27 -7.26 -20.53
CA ASP A 186 -20.44 -8.08 -20.22
C ASP A 186 -20.13 -9.43 -19.55
N ASN A 187 -18.87 -9.68 -19.22
CA ASN A 187 -18.39 -10.85 -18.46
C ASN A 187 -17.21 -10.46 -17.56
N TYR A 188 -16.74 -11.39 -16.71
CA TYR A 188 -15.67 -11.13 -15.73
C TYR A 188 -14.30 -11.67 -16.20
N GLU A 189 -14.16 -12.22 -17.39
CA GLU A 189 -12.96 -12.94 -17.82
C GLU A 189 -11.70 -12.06 -17.74
N ASP A 190 -11.75 -10.87 -18.35
CA ASP A 190 -10.61 -9.95 -18.34
C ASP A 190 -10.29 -9.41 -16.94
N TRP A 191 -11.32 -9.22 -16.08
CA TRP A 191 -11.10 -8.85 -14.69
C TRP A 191 -10.38 -9.96 -13.92
N ILE A 192 -10.78 -11.21 -14.14
CA ILE A 192 -10.15 -12.39 -13.52
C ILE A 192 -8.69 -12.49 -13.96
N GLU A 193 -8.42 -12.37 -15.26
CA GLU A 193 -7.05 -12.39 -15.79
C GLU A 193 -6.20 -11.25 -15.19
N ALA A 194 -6.74 -10.04 -15.11
CA ALA A 194 -6.04 -8.92 -14.48
C ALA A 194 -5.77 -9.16 -13.00
N PHE A 195 -6.68 -9.84 -12.27
CA PHE A 195 -6.46 -10.23 -10.88
C PHE A 195 -5.35 -11.26 -10.74
N GLU A 196 -5.35 -12.31 -11.56
CA GLU A 196 -4.30 -13.33 -11.61
C GLU A 196 -2.92 -12.69 -11.88
N ILE A 197 -2.83 -11.79 -12.86
CA ILE A 197 -1.61 -11.02 -13.18
C ILE A 197 -1.21 -10.10 -12.01
N SER A 198 -2.17 -9.48 -11.33
CA SER A 198 -1.88 -8.58 -10.21
C SER A 198 -1.20 -9.31 -9.03
N ILE A 199 -1.62 -10.54 -8.74
CA ILE A 199 -0.96 -11.41 -7.77
C ILE A 199 0.44 -11.81 -8.26
N GLN A 200 0.54 -12.29 -9.50
CA GLN A 200 1.81 -12.73 -10.09
C GLN A 200 2.90 -11.65 -10.02
N LYS A 201 2.57 -10.40 -10.36
CA LYS A 201 3.51 -9.27 -10.27
C LYS A 201 4.06 -9.09 -8.85
N ARG A 202 3.21 -9.24 -7.84
CA ARG A 202 3.54 -8.97 -6.44
C ARG A 202 4.29 -10.09 -5.75
N VAL A 203 4.33 -11.27 -6.34
CA VAL A 203 5.05 -12.44 -5.78
C VAL A 203 6.29 -12.81 -6.59
N SER A 204 6.46 -12.23 -7.77
CA SER A 204 7.59 -12.53 -8.64
C SER A 204 8.90 -11.87 -8.18
N ASN A 205 10.04 -12.52 -8.48
CA ASN A 205 11.39 -12.02 -8.24
C ASN A 205 11.70 -11.61 -6.78
N THR A 206 11.03 -12.24 -5.82
CA THR A 206 11.22 -11.95 -4.40
C THR A 206 12.24 -12.90 -3.79
N ASN A 207 13.03 -12.40 -2.84
CA ASN A 207 14.03 -13.18 -2.10
C ASN A 207 13.66 -13.41 -0.62
N LYS A 208 12.43 -13.07 -0.24
CA LYS A 208 11.89 -13.19 1.12
C LYS A 208 10.55 -13.92 1.11
N GLY A 209 10.19 -14.52 2.25
CA GLY A 209 8.93 -15.20 2.42
C GLY A 209 7.72 -14.27 2.26
N ILE A 210 6.66 -14.83 1.69
CA ILE A 210 5.38 -14.20 1.42
C ILE A 210 4.37 -14.67 2.47
N PHE A 211 3.52 -13.78 2.93
CA PHE A 211 2.42 -14.13 3.82
C PHE A 211 1.19 -13.27 3.61
N LEU A 212 0.07 -13.72 4.16
CA LEU A 212 -1.17 -12.95 4.22
C LEU A 212 -1.93 -13.17 5.54
N GLY A 213 -2.81 -12.22 5.86
CA GLY A 213 -3.83 -12.39 6.89
C GLY A 213 -5.05 -13.09 6.25
N LEU A 214 -5.29 -14.34 6.59
CA LEU A 214 -6.43 -15.12 6.08
C LEU A 214 -7.64 -14.98 7.01
N SER A 215 -8.76 -14.59 6.46
CA SER A 215 -10.07 -14.51 7.13
C SER A 215 -11.09 -15.40 6.40
N ALA A 216 -12.33 -15.45 6.87
CA ALA A 216 -13.44 -16.04 6.13
C ALA A 216 -13.96 -15.13 4.98
N GLY A 217 -13.42 -13.91 4.85
CA GLY A 217 -13.85 -12.89 3.88
C GLY A 217 -13.47 -13.18 2.43
N TYR A 218 -14.06 -12.40 1.52
CA TYR A 218 -13.84 -12.52 0.08
C TYR A 218 -12.39 -12.21 -0.33
N ASP A 219 -11.85 -11.12 0.17
CA ASP A 219 -10.62 -10.50 -0.32
C ASP A 219 -9.40 -11.39 -0.04
N SER A 220 -9.20 -11.76 1.23
CA SER A 220 -8.14 -12.69 1.62
C SER A 220 -8.35 -14.08 1.04
N GLY A 221 -9.62 -14.51 0.87
CA GLY A 221 -9.95 -15.76 0.20
C GLY A 221 -9.51 -15.78 -1.25
N ALA A 222 -9.79 -14.73 -2.01
CA ALA A 222 -9.37 -14.65 -3.41
C ALA A 222 -7.85 -14.64 -3.56
N ILE A 223 -7.13 -13.85 -2.73
CA ILE A 223 -5.66 -13.84 -2.73
C ILE A 223 -5.12 -15.26 -2.42
N THR A 224 -5.65 -15.92 -1.38
CA THR A 224 -5.24 -17.27 -1.00
C THR A 224 -5.49 -18.28 -2.13
N CYS A 225 -6.68 -18.23 -2.73
CA CYS A 225 -7.03 -19.09 -3.86
C CYS A 225 -6.04 -18.93 -5.02
N GLU A 226 -5.71 -17.69 -5.38
CA GLU A 226 -4.80 -17.44 -6.49
C GLU A 226 -3.36 -17.83 -6.18
N LEU A 227 -2.86 -17.61 -4.96
CA LEU A 227 -1.54 -18.09 -4.55
C LEU A 227 -1.41 -19.62 -4.67
N LEU A 228 -2.47 -20.35 -4.29
CA LEU A 228 -2.54 -21.80 -4.46
C LEU A 228 -2.56 -22.20 -5.94
N ASN A 229 -3.36 -21.51 -6.77
CA ASN A 229 -3.44 -21.77 -8.20
C ASN A 229 -2.10 -21.55 -8.92
N GLN A 230 -1.35 -20.52 -8.51
CA GLN A 230 -0.02 -20.22 -9.06
C GLN A 230 1.10 -21.11 -8.46
N GLY A 231 0.81 -21.92 -7.43
CA GLY A 231 1.80 -22.76 -6.77
C GLY A 231 2.86 -21.94 -6.01
N VAL A 232 2.50 -20.79 -5.50
CA VAL A 232 3.38 -19.92 -4.71
C VAL A 232 3.55 -20.50 -3.31
N ASP A 233 4.79 -20.52 -2.80
CA ASP A 233 5.03 -20.83 -1.38
C ASP A 233 4.74 -19.60 -0.53
N PHE A 234 3.79 -19.71 0.40
CA PHE A 234 3.38 -18.63 1.29
C PHE A 234 2.88 -19.17 2.63
N LYS A 235 2.80 -18.29 3.62
CA LYS A 235 2.18 -18.60 4.91
C LYS A 235 0.91 -17.77 5.13
N ALA A 236 -0.13 -18.43 5.63
CA ALA A 236 -1.37 -17.76 6.01
C ALA A 236 -1.52 -17.70 7.53
N TYR A 237 -1.88 -16.53 8.04
CA TYR A 237 -2.13 -16.28 9.46
C TYR A 237 -3.58 -15.87 9.67
N THR A 238 -4.28 -16.51 10.59
CA THR A 238 -5.66 -16.15 10.95
C THR A 238 -5.74 -15.75 12.41
N ILE A 239 -6.23 -14.54 12.68
CA ILE A 239 -6.61 -14.14 14.05
C ILE A 239 -7.99 -14.71 14.34
N MET A 240 -8.06 -15.68 15.21
CA MET A 240 -9.32 -16.31 15.63
C MET A 240 -10.05 -15.42 16.64
N SER A 241 -11.07 -14.72 16.17
CA SER A 241 -11.85 -13.76 16.95
C SER A 241 -13.35 -13.90 16.62
N ASN A 242 -13.79 -13.27 15.51
CA ASN A 242 -15.19 -13.29 15.05
C ASN A 242 -15.32 -13.96 13.68
N GLU A 243 -14.33 -14.72 13.26
CA GLU A 243 -14.31 -15.42 11.98
C GLU A 243 -15.36 -16.56 11.96
N ASN A 244 -15.81 -16.90 10.78
CA ASN A 244 -16.55 -18.13 10.56
C ASN A 244 -15.58 -19.30 10.63
N GLU A 245 -15.63 -20.06 11.75
CA GLU A 245 -14.68 -21.16 12.04
C GLU A 245 -14.70 -22.22 10.93
N ASP A 246 -15.89 -22.64 10.48
CA ASP A 246 -16.03 -23.67 9.45
C ASP A 246 -15.34 -23.27 8.14
N THR A 247 -15.53 -22.01 7.70
CA THR A 247 -14.90 -21.50 6.48
C THR A 247 -13.39 -21.37 6.63
N VAL A 248 -12.91 -20.89 7.78
CA VAL A 248 -11.49 -20.77 8.08
C VAL A 248 -10.81 -22.14 8.14
N GLU A 249 -11.40 -23.11 8.83
CA GLU A 249 -10.86 -24.47 8.92
C GLU A 249 -10.80 -25.15 7.55
N GLN A 250 -11.84 -24.98 6.72
CA GLN A 250 -11.81 -25.48 5.33
C GLN A 250 -10.67 -24.87 4.54
N ARG A 251 -10.47 -23.55 4.61
CA ARG A 251 -9.36 -22.88 3.94
C ARG A 251 -8.00 -23.37 4.43
N HIS A 252 -7.84 -23.46 5.76
CA HIS A 252 -6.58 -23.96 6.35
C HIS A 252 -6.29 -25.42 5.97
N SER A 253 -7.31 -26.25 5.76
CA SER A 253 -7.12 -27.65 5.31
C SER A 253 -6.55 -27.74 3.88
N MET A 254 -6.60 -26.66 3.10
CA MET A 254 -6.05 -26.58 1.74
C MET A 254 -4.61 -26.05 1.72
N LEU A 255 -4.09 -25.56 2.85
CA LEU A 255 -2.76 -24.93 2.95
C LEU A 255 -1.71 -25.91 3.45
N GLU A 256 -0.49 -25.80 2.91
CA GLU A 256 0.67 -26.48 3.49
C GLU A 256 1.16 -25.75 4.75
N ASN A 257 1.10 -24.42 4.77
CA ASN A 257 1.61 -23.55 5.83
C ASN A 257 0.55 -22.55 6.31
N GLY A 258 -0.22 -22.93 7.32
CA GLY A 258 -1.24 -22.08 7.93
C GLY A 258 -1.13 -22.03 9.46
N GLU A 259 -1.40 -20.89 10.07
CA GLU A 259 -1.39 -20.70 11.52
C GLU A 259 -2.64 -19.96 11.99
N MET A 260 -3.42 -20.62 12.88
CA MET A 260 -4.54 -19.97 13.58
C MET A 260 -4.05 -19.39 14.90
N ILE A 261 -4.23 -18.10 15.09
CA ILE A 261 -3.72 -17.36 16.25
C ILE A 261 -4.88 -17.02 17.19
N TYR A 262 -4.78 -17.51 18.42
CA TYR A 262 -5.65 -17.15 19.52
C TYR A 262 -4.90 -16.12 20.39
N LEU A 263 -5.18 -14.85 20.16
CA LEU A 263 -4.45 -13.76 20.81
C LEU A 263 -4.84 -13.66 22.29
N GLY A 264 -3.90 -13.99 23.17
CA GLY A 264 -4.07 -13.88 24.62
C GLY A 264 -3.93 -12.42 25.10
N VAL A 265 -4.45 -12.15 26.30
CA VAL A 265 -4.41 -10.79 26.91
C VAL A 265 -2.99 -10.24 27.02
N ASN A 266 -2.03 -11.04 27.47
CA ASN A 266 -0.65 -10.60 27.62
C ASN A 266 -0.03 -10.25 26.27
N GLU A 267 -0.21 -11.09 25.27
CA GLU A 267 0.29 -10.85 23.91
C GLU A 267 -0.34 -9.61 23.27
N TYR A 268 -1.64 -9.40 23.50
CA TYR A 268 -2.30 -8.17 23.06
C TYR A 268 -1.63 -6.91 23.63
N TYR A 269 -1.33 -6.88 24.95
CA TYR A 269 -0.65 -5.76 25.56
C TYR A 269 0.82 -5.63 25.14
N GLU A 270 1.50 -6.72 24.83
CA GLU A 270 2.86 -6.67 24.27
C GLU A 270 2.85 -6.03 22.89
N VAL A 271 1.92 -6.43 22.00
CA VAL A 271 1.73 -5.81 20.68
C VAL A 271 1.36 -4.35 20.82
N SER A 272 0.41 -4.02 21.71
CA SER A 272 0.01 -2.63 21.96
C SER A 272 1.17 -1.77 22.40
N GLY A 273 1.98 -2.25 23.36
CA GLY A 273 3.17 -1.56 23.84
C GLY A 273 4.24 -1.38 22.75
N TYR A 274 4.41 -2.39 21.89
CA TYR A 274 5.32 -2.28 20.75
C TYR A 274 4.84 -1.22 19.76
N LEU A 275 3.58 -1.26 19.34
CA LEU A 275 3.04 -0.28 18.39
C LEU A 275 3.07 1.15 18.97
N GLU A 276 2.84 1.30 20.27
CA GLU A 276 2.94 2.60 20.94
C GLU A 276 4.32 3.25 20.86
N ASN A 277 5.39 2.47 20.94
CA ASN A 277 6.74 2.99 20.99
C ASN A 277 7.48 2.96 19.65
N ASP A 278 7.08 2.06 18.76
CA ASP A 278 7.87 1.64 17.61
C ASP A 278 7.16 1.79 16.26
N CYS A 279 5.88 2.23 16.26
CA CYS A 279 5.10 2.49 15.06
C CYS A 279 4.93 3.99 14.83
N GLU A 280 4.90 4.42 13.57
CA GLU A 280 4.55 5.79 13.18
C GLU A 280 3.14 6.12 13.67
N ASP A 281 2.95 7.28 14.27
CA ASP A 281 1.65 7.73 14.74
C ASP A 281 0.64 7.87 13.60
N PHE A 282 -0.55 7.40 13.86
CA PHE A 282 -1.62 7.46 12.90
C PHE A 282 -2.97 7.68 13.60
N PHE A 283 -3.72 8.65 13.09
CA PHE A 283 -5.08 8.93 13.56
C PHE A 283 -6.04 8.85 12.40
N TYR A 284 -7.16 8.15 12.57
CA TYR A 284 -8.25 8.21 11.64
C TYR A 284 -9.57 8.55 12.33
N LYS A 285 -10.45 9.19 11.58
CA LYS A 285 -11.72 9.66 12.08
C LYS A 285 -12.84 8.82 11.50
N ASP A 286 -13.50 8.03 12.34
CA ASP A 286 -14.84 7.55 12.02
C ASP A 286 -15.86 8.64 12.40
N ARG A 287 -17.09 8.53 11.92
CA ARG A 287 -18.18 9.51 12.12
C ARG A 287 -18.39 9.90 13.56
N TYR A 288 -18.08 9.02 14.50
CA TYR A 288 -18.37 9.17 15.93
C TYR A 288 -17.15 9.25 16.84
N LYS A 289 -15.98 8.84 16.40
CA LYS A 289 -14.77 8.76 17.22
C LYS A 289 -13.50 8.95 16.39
N ASN A 290 -12.52 9.59 16.99
CA ASN A 290 -11.15 9.51 16.50
C ASN A 290 -10.53 8.23 17.04
N TYR A 291 -9.88 7.46 16.16
CA TYR A 291 -9.13 6.28 16.54
C TYR A 291 -7.65 6.58 16.41
N ASP A 292 -6.92 6.29 17.45
CA ASP A 292 -5.47 6.13 17.43
C ASP A 292 -5.15 4.70 16.97
N ILE A 293 -4.02 4.50 16.29
CA ILE A 293 -3.53 3.19 15.90
C ILE A 293 -3.47 2.21 17.09
N LYS A 294 -3.19 2.73 18.28
CA LYS A 294 -3.08 2.00 19.55
C LYS A 294 -4.43 1.46 20.07
N GLU A 295 -5.52 2.15 19.76
CA GLU A 295 -6.88 1.77 20.15
C GLU A 295 -7.59 0.87 19.11
N ASP A 296 -7.00 0.73 17.92
CA ASP A 296 -7.59 -0.02 16.83
C ASP A 296 -7.30 -1.51 16.95
N LYS A 297 -8.34 -2.30 17.22
CA LYS A 297 -8.22 -3.76 17.33
C LYS A 297 -7.68 -4.44 16.08
N ALA A 298 -7.92 -3.86 14.90
CA ALA A 298 -7.36 -4.39 13.66
C ALA A 298 -5.84 -4.18 13.60
N SER A 299 -5.33 -3.04 14.08
CA SER A 299 -3.89 -2.80 14.22
C SER A 299 -3.22 -3.80 15.16
N MET A 300 -3.89 -4.16 16.27
CA MET A 300 -3.36 -5.18 17.19
C MET A 300 -3.26 -6.56 16.53
N GLY A 301 -4.29 -6.97 15.78
CA GLY A 301 -4.27 -8.22 15.03
C GLY A 301 -3.19 -8.25 13.95
N LEU A 302 -3.07 -7.18 13.17
CA LEU A 302 -2.03 -7.04 12.16
C LEU A 302 -0.64 -7.05 12.78
N GLY A 303 -0.44 -6.33 13.90
CA GLY A 303 0.83 -6.32 14.63
C GLY A 303 1.24 -7.71 15.13
N ALA A 304 0.29 -8.50 15.64
CA ALA A 304 0.53 -9.87 16.04
C ALA A 304 0.96 -10.76 14.87
N ILE A 305 0.30 -10.62 13.71
CA ILE A 305 0.66 -11.34 12.48
C ILE A 305 2.06 -10.90 12.02
N CYS A 306 2.31 -9.59 11.92
CA CYS A 306 3.59 -9.05 11.47
C CYS A 306 4.77 -9.46 12.39
N GLY A 307 4.52 -9.53 13.71
CA GLY A 307 5.51 -10.00 14.67
C GLY A 307 5.94 -11.46 14.40
N ARG A 308 4.98 -12.35 14.10
CA ARG A 308 5.25 -13.75 13.75
C ARG A 308 5.94 -13.89 12.40
N ALA A 309 5.43 -13.18 11.39
CA ALA A 309 6.00 -13.19 10.06
C ALA A 309 7.48 -12.70 10.07
N ASN A 310 7.76 -11.63 10.82
CA ASN A 310 9.12 -11.14 11.00
C ASN A 310 10.05 -12.21 11.58
N GLN A 311 9.62 -12.92 12.64
CA GLN A 311 10.40 -14.00 13.27
C GLN A 311 10.69 -15.15 12.31
N ASN A 312 9.79 -15.41 11.35
CA ASN A 312 9.93 -16.42 10.31
C ASN A 312 10.68 -15.93 9.06
N ASN A 313 11.20 -14.69 9.06
CA ASN A 313 11.84 -14.05 7.91
C ASN A 313 10.89 -13.87 6.70
N GLU A 314 9.60 -13.80 6.94
CA GLU A 314 8.59 -13.42 5.95
C GLU A 314 8.50 -11.90 5.93
N ARG A 315 8.66 -11.29 4.77
CA ARG A 315 8.79 -9.84 4.63
C ARG A 315 7.83 -9.21 3.64
N ILE A 316 7.04 -10.02 2.95
CA ILE A 316 6.08 -9.56 1.94
C ILE A 316 4.68 -9.94 2.40
N TYR A 317 3.89 -8.93 2.74
CA TYR A 317 2.50 -9.06 3.13
C TYR A 317 1.57 -8.75 1.96
N LEU A 318 0.76 -9.72 1.52
CA LEU A 318 -0.29 -9.47 0.53
C LEU A 318 -1.58 -9.09 1.27
N SER A 319 -2.05 -7.87 1.04
CA SER A 319 -3.23 -7.31 1.68
C SER A 319 -4.47 -7.33 0.77
N GLY A 320 -5.63 -7.62 1.38
CA GLY A 320 -6.93 -7.48 0.74
C GLY A 320 -7.45 -6.04 0.64
N GLN A 321 -6.66 -5.06 1.10
CA GLN A 321 -7.06 -3.65 1.07
C GLN A 321 -7.27 -3.16 -0.36
N GLY A 322 -8.22 -2.27 -0.56
CA GLY A 322 -8.69 -1.78 -1.85
C GLY A 322 -9.94 -2.51 -2.37
N ALA A 323 -10.14 -3.79 -2.03
CA ALA A 323 -11.29 -4.54 -2.50
C ALA A 323 -12.64 -3.96 -2.04
N ASP A 324 -12.75 -3.57 -0.78
CA ASP A 324 -13.96 -2.95 -0.25
C ASP A 324 -14.16 -1.54 -0.82
N GLU A 325 -13.11 -0.76 -0.93
CA GLU A 325 -13.11 0.62 -1.39
C GLU A 325 -13.47 0.73 -2.87
N ILE A 326 -12.90 -0.12 -3.70
CA ILE A 326 -13.07 -0.08 -5.17
C ILE A 326 -14.33 -0.85 -5.60
N ILE A 327 -14.53 -2.08 -5.08
CA ILE A 327 -15.49 -3.03 -5.65
C ILE A 327 -16.87 -2.93 -5.00
N SER A 328 -16.99 -2.46 -3.75
CA SER A 328 -18.27 -2.45 -3.04
C SER A 328 -18.62 -1.14 -2.36
N ASP A 329 -17.68 -0.19 -2.22
CA ASP A 329 -17.87 1.01 -1.40
C ASP A 329 -18.54 0.70 -0.04
N TYR A 330 -18.16 -0.44 0.57
CA TYR A 330 -18.72 -0.91 1.84
C TYR A 330 -20.26 -1.00 1.87
N GLY A 331 -20.87 -1.35 0.74
CA GLY A 331 -22.31 -1.48 0.60
C GLY A 331 -22.73 -2.49 -0.47
N PHE A 332 -24.04 -2.72 -0.56
CA PHE A 332 -24.63 -3.57 -1.59
C PHE A 332 -26.06 -3.16 -1.90
N ASN A 333 -26.43 -3.06 -3.18
CA ASN A 333 -27.76 -2.68 -3.67
C ASN A 333 -28.32 -1.40 -3.01
N GLY A 334 -27.48 -0.39 -2.78
CA GLY A 334 -27.86 0.88 -2.17
C GLY A 334 -27.91 0.82 -0.63
N ASN A 335 -27.67 -0.34 -0.03
CA ASN A 335 -27.64 -0.49 1.42
C ASN A 335 -26.21 -0.38 1.92
N LYS A 336 -25.97 0.59 2.79
CA LYS A 336 -24.66 0.78 3.44
C LYS A 336 -24.44 -0.27 4.51
N ILE A 337 -23.38 -1.08 4.38
CA ILE A 337 -22.93 -2.01 5.40
C ILE A 337 -22.22 -1.24 6.51
N TYR A 338 -21.43 -0.22 6.11
CA TYR A 338 -20.76 0.71 7.02
C TYR A 338 -21.14 2.16 6.71
N ASN A 339 -21.11 3.01 7.74
CA ASN A 339 -21.56 4.41 7.66
C ASN A 339 -20.70 5.29 6.73
N HIS A 340 -19.47 4.91 6.48
CA HIS A 340 -18.55 5.64 5.59
C HIS A 340 -18.78 5.36 4.10
N SER A 341 -19.61 4.37 3.74
CA SER A 341 -19.99 4.15 2.35
C SER A 341 -20.60 5.42 1.73
N SER A 342 -20.26 5.71 0.49
CA SER A 342 -20.77 6.88 -0.26
C SER A 342 -22.14 6.60 -0.86
N PHE A 343 -22.26 5.54 -1.67
CA PHE A 343 -23.44 5.22 -2.48
C PHE A 343 -24.06 3.83 -2.21
N GLY A 344 -23.61 3.15 -1.17
CA GLY A 344 -24.16 1.86 -0.76
C GLY A 344 -23.88 0.71 -1.73
N GLY A 345 -22.84 0.82 -2.55
CA GLY A 345 -22.43 -0.23 -3.47
C GLY A 345 -23.41 -0.50 -4.62
N LEU A 346 -24.26 0.47 -4.98
CA LEU A 346 -25.13 0.41 -6.15
C LEU A 346 -24.55 1.24 -7.30
N PHE A 347 -23.83 0.60 -8.19
CA PHE A 347 -23.16 1.24 -9.31
C PHE A 347 -24.18 1.70 -10.38
N PRO A 348 -24.15 3.00 -10.77
CA PRO A 348 -25.04 3.54 -11.81
C PRO A 348 -24.62 3.08 -13.21
N LYS A 349 -25.51 3.31 -14.20
CA LYS A 349 -25.18 3.06 -15.62
C LYS A 349 -24.12 4.03 -16.17
N ASP A 350 -24.05 5.23 -15.63
CA ASP A 350 -22.99 6.19 -15.92
C ASP A 350 -22.14 6.39 -14.67
N LEU A 351 -20.89 5.94 -14.70
CA LEU A 351 -19.98 6.09 -13.56
C LEU A 351 -19.61 7.54 -13.28
N ASN A 352 -19.75 8.46 -14.22
CA ASN A 352 -19.50 9.88 -13.98
C ASN A 352 -20.43 10.46 -12.88
N ASP A 353 -21.58 9.81 -12.61
CA ASP A 353 -22.49 10.22 -11.54
C ASP A 353 -21.89 10.06 -10.13
N ILE A 354 -20.90 9.17 -9.96
CA ILE A 354 -20.32 8.85 -8.64
C ILE A 354 -18.79 8.91 -8.60
N PHE A 355 -18.12 8.87 -9.76
CA PHE A 355 -16.64 8.82 -9.82
C PHE A 355 -15.98 10.19 -9.66
N PRO A 356 -14.88 10.30 -8.91
CA PRO A 356 -14.44 9.30 -7.93
C PRO A 356 -15.32 9.35 -6.66
N TRP A 357 -15.74 8.20 -6.17
CA TRP A 357 -16.41 8.16 -4.87
C TRP A 357 -15.42 8.34 -3.72
N HIS A 358 -15.92 8.67 -2.54
CA HIS A 358 -15.09 9.12 -1.43
C HIS A 358 -13.97 8.15 -1.03
N SER A 359 -14.22 6.85 -1.08
CA SER A 359 -13.22 5.82 -0.74
C SER A 359 -12.37 5.38 -1.93
N PHE A 360 -12.49 5.97 -3.13
CA PHE A 360 -11.71 5.54 -4.29
C PHE A 360 -10.24 5.95 -4.17
N TYR A 361 -9.97 7.21 -3.87
CA TYR A 361 -8.61 7.75 -3.69
C TYR A 361 -8.34 8.24 -2.27
N ASP A 362 -9.38 8.44 -1.46
CA ASP A 362 -9.32 9.13 -0.17
C ASP A 362 -10.13 8.38 0.90
N GLY A 363 -10.51 9.03 2.00
CA GLY A 363 -11.33 8.45 3.04
C GLY A 363 -10.72 7.19 3.64
N THR A 364 -11.50 6.11 3.68
CA THR A 364 -11.06 4.82 4.24
C THR A 364 -9.92 4.19 3.45
N GLN A 365 -9.82 4.42 2.13
CA GLN A 365 -8.70 3.95 1.33
C GLN A 365 -7.37 4.41 1.92
N ILE A 366 -7.17 5.71 2.04
CA ILE A 366 -5.93 6.29 2.59
C ILE A 366 -5.74 5.94 4.07
N GLN A 367 -6.81 5.93 4.85
CA GLN A 367 -6.73 5.65 6.29
C GLN A 367 -6.24 4.23 6.56
N TYR A 368 -6.77 3.25 5.84
CA TYR A 368 -6.40 1.84 6.03
C TYR A 368 -5.05 1.50 5.39
N LEU A 369 -4.71 2.10 4.24
CA LEU A 369 -3.36 1.99 3.69
C LEU A 369 -2.31 2.51 4.68
N ASN A 370 -2.53 3.68 5.28
CA ASN A 370 -1.61 4.21 6.30
C ASN A 370 -1.46 3.27 7.49
N LYS A 371 -2.58 2.75 8.01
CA LYS A 371 -2.57 1.78 9.11
C LYS A 371 -1.70 0.58 8.78
N GLU A 372 -1.92 -0.05 7.63
CA GLU A 372 -1.16 -1.23 7.22
C GLU A 372 0.32 -0.90 6.99
N GLU A 373 0.62 0.19 6.28
CA GLU A 373 1.98 0.64 5.99
C GLU A 373 2.78 0.97 7.26
N TYR A 374 2.13 1.56 8.27
CA TYR A 374 2.82 1.93 9.50
C TYR A 374 2.99 0.73 10.43
N VAL A 375 1.95 -0.11 10.58
CA VAL A 375 2.07 -1.32 11.40
C VAL A 375 3.07 -2.30 10.77
N ALA A 376 2.92 -2.66 9.49
CA ALA A 376 3.85 -3.56 8.81
C ALA A 376 5.27 -2.98 8.78
N GLY A 377 5.39 -1.67 8.52
CA GLY A 377 6.66 -0.96 8.51
C GLY A 377 7.41 -1.03 9.84
N ALA A 378 6.71 -0.99 10.98
CA ALA A 378 7.32 -1.14 12.30
C ALA A 378 8.00 -2.51 12.50
N TYR A 379 7.58 -3.53 11.76
CA TYR A 379 8.17 -4.86 11.75
C TYR A 379 9.11 -5.13 10.56
N GLY A 380 9.42 -4.13 9.72
CA GLY A 380 10.25 -4.29 8.54
C GLY A 380 9.63 -5.22 7.50
N ILE A 381 8.33 -5.07 7.26
CA ILE A 381 7.51 -5.84 6.32
C ILE A 381 6.96 -4.91 5.25
N GLU A 382 7.05 -5.31 3.99
CA GLU A 382 6.43 -4.63 2.86
C GLU A 382 5.03 -5.14 2.61
N THR A 383 4.05 -4.24 2.65
CA THR A 383 2.69 -4.55 2.21
C THR A 383 2.56 -4.33 0.71
N ARG A 384 1.88 -5.23 0.02
CA ARG A 384 1.53 -5.17 -1.40
C ARG A 384 0.03 -5.33 -1.57
N TYR A 385 -0.56 -4.58 -2.50
CA TYR A 385 -2.00 -4.38 -2.62
C TYR A 385 -2.55 -4.84 -3.97
N PRO A 386 -2.84 -6.15 -4.16
CA PRO A 386 -3.31 -6.67 -5.45
C PRO A 386 -4.56 -5.98 -5.98
N PHE A 387 -5.53 -5.66 -5.11
CA PHE A 387 -6.79 -5.02 -5.51
C PHE A 387 -6.64 -3.54 -5.93
N LEU A 388 -5.47 -2.94 -5.69
CA LEU A 388 -5.13 -1.59 -6.13
C LEU A 388 -4.23 -1.58 -7.39
N ASP A 389 -4.08 -2.72 -8.04
CA ASP A 389 -3.47 -2.78 -9.37
C ASP A 389 -4.26 -1.92 -10.36
N THR A 390 -3.60 -0.99 -11.04
CA THR A 390 -4.28 -0.02 -11.90
C THR A 390 -5.00 -0.66 -13.07
N GLN A 391 -4.48 -1.77 -13.60
CA GLN A 391 -5.17 -2.52 -14.67
C GLN A 391 -6.38 -3.27 -14.12
N LEU A 392 -6.25 -3.92 -12.97
CA LEU A 392 -7.37 -4.59 -12.31
C LEU A 392 -8.52 -3.63 -12.00
N VAL A 393 -8.18 -2.44 -11.47
CA VAL A 393 -9.17 -1.38 -11.19
C VAL A 393 -9.82 -0.90 -12.49
N GLN A 394 -9.04 -0.72 -13.56
CA GLN A 394 -9.60 -0.36 -14.87
C GLN A 394 -10.55 -1.42 -15.41
N GLU A 395 -10.20 -2.70 -15.30
CA GLU A 395 -11.08 -3.80 -15.70
C GLU A 395 -12.41 -3.80 -14.91
N PHE A 396 -12.34 -3.51 -13.60
CA PHE A 396 -13.55 -3.33 -12.81
C PHE A 396 -14.40 -2.15 -13.28
N LEU A 397 -13.80 -1.00 -13.57
CA LEU A 397 -14.52 0.18 -14.05
C LEU A 397 -15.23 -0.08 -15.38
N TRP A 398 -14.65 -0.88 -16.27
CA TRP A 398 -15.23 -1.27 -17.55
C TRP A 398 -16.39 -2.29 -17.47
N LEU A 399 -16.52 -3.05 -16.38
CA LEU A 399 -17.67 -3.94 -16.19
C LEU A 399 -18.99 -3.16 -16.28
N SER A 400 -20.02 -3.75 -16.87
CA SER A 400 -21.36 -3.17 -16.89
C SER A 400 -21.92 -3.02 -15.46
N SER A 401 -22.79 -2.05 -15.25
CA SER A 401 -23.46 -1.85 -13.95
C SER A 401 -24.24 -3.09 -13.51
N ASP A 402 -24.84 -3.84 -14.46
CA ASP A 402 -25.57 -5.06 -14.18
C ASP A 402 -24.65 -6.15 -13.60
N LEU A 403 -23.42 -6.27 -14.11
CA LEU A 403 -22.43 -7.19 -13.55
C LEU A 403 -21.95 -6.76 -12.17
N LYS A 404 -21.61 -5.47 -12.00
CA LYS A 404 -21.17 -4.92 -10.70
C LYS A 404 -22.20 -5.13 -9.60
N ASN A 405 -23.49 -4.99 -9.94
CA ASN A 405 -24.60 -5.06 -9.00
C ASN A 405 -25.21 -6.47 -8.85
N LYS A 406 -24.71 -7.49 -9.57
CA LYS A 406 -25.26 -8.85 -9.60
C LYS A 406 -25.27 -9.52 -8.22
N LYS A 407 -24.18 -9.37 -7.48
CA LYS A 407 -24.00 -9.85 -6.09
C LYS A 407 -22.95 -9.02 -5.35
N TYR A 408 -22.86 -9.18 -4.04
CA TYR A 408 -21.85 -8.50 -3.25
C TYR A 408 -20.45 -8.86 -3.74
N LYS A 409 -19.60 -7.86 -4.03
CA LYS A 409 -18.26 -8.03 -4.61
C LYS A 409 -18.25 -8.99 -5.80
N ALA A 410 -19.18 -8.77 -6.74
CA ALA A 410 -19.49 -9.71 -7.80
C ALA A 410 -18.30 -10.34 -8.53
N PRO A 411 -17.24 -9.60 -8.98
CA PRO A 411 -16.13 -10.23 -9.68
C PRO A 411 -15.28 -11.14 -8.76
N ILE A 412 -15.15 -10.80 -7.47
CA ILE A 412 -14.44 -11.66 -6.51
C ILE A 412 -15.27 -12.92 -6.22
N ALA A 413 -16.58 -12.78 -6.04
CA ALA A 413 -17.46 -13.91 -5.85
C ALA A 413 -17.40 -14.89 -7.03
N GLU A 414 -17.47 -14.37 -8.26
CA GLU A 414 -17.34 -15.18 -9.47
C GLU A 414 -16.02 -15.92 -9.56
N TYR A 415 -14.91 -15.24 -9.18
CA TYR A 415 -13.59 -15.84 -9.10
C TYR A 415 -13.56 -17.01 -8.11
N LEU A 416 -14.05 -16.82 -6.89
CA LEU A 416 -14.09 -17.87 -5.85
C LEU A 416 -14.98 -19.05 -6.25
N GLU A 417 -16.11 -18.80 -6.89
CA GLU A 417 -17.01 -19.84 -7.43
C GLU A 417 -16.34 -20.63 -8.57
N LYS A 418 -15.64 -19.96 -9.48
CA LYS A 418 -14.90 -20.59 -10.60
C LYS A 418 -13.93 -21.67 -10.08
N TYR A 419 -13.28 -21.42 -8.95
CA TYR A 419 -12.30 -22.33 -8.36
C TYR A 419 -12.84 -23.18 -7.22
N ASN A 420 -14.16 -23.11 -6.90
CA ASN A 420 -14.80 -23.79 -5.76
C ASN A 420 -14.07 -23.52 -4.43
N PHE A 421 -13.57 -22.30 -4.25
CA PHE A 421 -12.88 -21.92 -3.02
C PHE A 421 -13.88 -21.50 -1.95
N PRO A 422 -13.75 -21.99 -0.68
CA PRO A 422 -14.75 -21.75 0.36
C PRO A 422 -14.91 -20.27 0.68
N PHE A 423 -16.15 -19.75 0.69
CA PHE A 423 -16.50 -18.41 1.16
C PHE A 423 -17.96 -18.34 1.60
N GLU A 424 -18.29 -17.34 2.42
CA GLU A 424 -19.67 -17.12 2.89
C GLU A 424 -20.33 -16.02 2.07
N GLU A 425 -21.32 -16.39 1.23
CA GLU A 425 -21.97 -15.46 0.31
C GLU A 425 -22.71 -14.34 1.06
N GLY A 426 -22.51 -13.10 0.58
CA GLY A 426 -23.25 -11.90 1.04
C GLY A 426 -22.91 -11.42 2.45
N LYS A 427 -21.91 -12.00 3.13
CA LYS A 427 -21.53 -11.61 4.47
C LYS A 427 -20.22 -10.83 4.49
N LYS A 428 -20.20 -9.73 5.22
CA LYS A 428 -19.00 -8.94 5.54
C LYS A 428 -18.75 -8.96 7.02
N THR A 429 -17.60 -9.51 7.42
CA THR A 429 -17.08 -9.42 8.78
C THR A 429 -15.80 -8.60 8.74
N GLY A 430 -15.70 -7.56 9.57
CA GLY A 430 -14.48 -6.74 9.67
C GLY A 430 -13.39 -7.49 10.42
N PHE A 431 -12.15 -7.39 9.96
CA PHE A 431 -10.99 -7.92 10.66
C PHE A 431 -10.81 -7.23 12.03
N GLN A 432 -10.76 -7.99 13.11
CA GLN A 432 -10.57 -7.48 14.47
C GLN A 432 -9.75 -8.47 15.31
N ALA A 433 -8.83 -7.97 16.13
CA ALA A 433 -8.21 -8.77 17.19
C ALA A 433 -9.12 -8.77 18.43
N GLY A 434 -9.57 -9.97 18.80
CA GLY A 434 -10.07 -10.24 20.15
C GLY A 434 -11.32 -9.50 20.62
N SER A 435 -12.51 -10.05 20.33
CA SER A 435 -13.69 -9.85 21.18
C SER A 435 -13.65 -10.71 22.47
N ASN A 436 -12.72 -11.63 22.57
CA ASN A 436 -12.58 -12.63 23.62
C ASN A 436 -11.37 -12.41 24.53
N LEU A 437 -10.92 -11.16 24.70
CA LEU A 437 -9.98 -10.82 25.77
C LEU A 437 -10.71 -10.95 27.10
N VAL A 438 -10.75 -12.16 27.65
CA VAL A 438 -11.23 -12.47 29.00
C VAL A 438 -10.04 -12.59 29.95
#